data_c4a7ee08cd4cb7f368896a734aafa666
#
_entry.id   c4a7ee08cd4cb7f368896a734aafa666
#
_cell.length_a   1.000
_cell.length_b   1.000
_cell.length_c   1.000
_cell.angle_alpha   90.00
_cell.angle_beta   90.00
_cell.angle_gamma   90.00
#
_symmetry.space_group_name_H-M   'P 1'
#
loop_
_entity.id
_entity.type
_entity.pdbx_description
1 polymer ?
#
loop_
_entity_poly.entity_id
_entity_poly.type
_entity_poly.pdbx_seq_one_letter_code
_entity_poly.pdbx_strand_id
1 'polypeptide(L)'
;MKKVTLGSQGLQVPAIGLGCMGMSDFYGSSSEGQNLAVLARAVELGCTFWDTSDMYGPFTNEILLGKALKGRRDRVILATKFGVSRGEDGSWQGIKGNAEYVKACCEASLKRLGTDHIDLYYQHRVDTQTPIEETIGALAELVKAGKVRYLGLSEADSETITRAHAVHPISALQTEYSLWSRDVEAEILPTVKRLGIGYVAYSPLGRGFLTGAIRSRRDLQPGDWRLENPRFTEAAIAHNNRLADAVAEIAKEL
;
A
#
# COMPACT_ATOMS: atom_id res chain seq x y z
N MET A 1 -20.48 -1.40 0.53
CA MET A 1 -19.46 -2.17 -0.25
C MET A 1 -19.36 -3.58 0.33
N LYS A 2 -19.09 -4.61 -0.51
CA LYS A 2 -18.88 -6.00 -0.03
C LYS A 2 -17.65 -6.05 0.89
N LYS A 3 -17.75 -6.75 2.03
CA LYS A 3 -16.63 -7.03 2.93
C LYS A 3 -16.04 -8.40 2.63
N VAL A 4 -14.74 -8.54 2.83
CA VAL A 4 -13.99 -9.79 2.73
C VAL A 4 -13.09 -9.95 3.95
N THR A 5 -12.78 -11.19 4.30
CA THR A 5 -11.78 -11.48 5.34
C THR A 5 -10.40 -11.48 4.70
N LEU A 6 -9.52 -10.66 5.22
CA LEU A 6 -8.13 -10.55 4.77
C LEU A 6 -7.24 -11.41 5.67
N GLY A 7 -6.82 -12.55 5.13
CA GLY A 7 -6.08 -13.56 5.88
C GLY A 7 -6.95 -14.37 6.84
N SER A 8 -6.30 -15.17 7.70
CA SER A 8 -6.95 -16.11 8.63
C SER A 8 -7.12 -15.54 10.05
N GLN A 9 -6.62 -14.33 10.34
CA GLN A 9 -6.65 -13.72 11.68
C GLN A 9 -7.92 -12.89 11.95
N GLY A 10 -8.90 -12.89 11.02
CA GLY A 10 -10.20 -12.25 11.22
C GLY A 10 -10.29 -10.77 10.82
N LEU A 11 -9.28 -10.23 10.14
CA LEU A 11 -9.33 -8.85 9.64
C LEU A 11 -10.40 -8.72 8.53
N GLN A 12 -11.47 -7.99 8.81
CA GLN A 12 -12.54 -7.71 7.86
C GLN A 12 -12.31 -6.37 7.18
N VAL A 13 -12.22 -6.35 5.84
CA VAL A 13 -12.01 -5.12 5.05
C VAL A 13 -13.04 -5.03 3.92
N PRO A 14 -13.36 -3.83 3.41
CA PRO A 14 -14.01 -3.70 2.11
C PRO A 14 -13.16 -4.37 1.03
N ALA A 15 -13.82 -5.01 0.05
CA ALA A 15 -13.12 -5.69 -1.05
C ALA A 15 -12.28 -4.74 -1.93
N ILE A 16 -12.56 -3.44 -1.88
CA ILE A 16 -11.78 -2.37 -2.52
C ILE A 16 -11.27 -1.45 -1.43
N GLY A 17 -9.95 -1.30 -1.36
CA GLY A 17 -9.26 -0.33 -0.51
C GLY A 17 -8.90 0.95 -1.27
N LEU A 18 -8.69 2.03 -0.55
CA LEU A 18 -8.24 3.31 -1.07
C LEU A 18 -6.75 3.51 -0.78
N GLY A 19 -5.93 3.46 -1.84
CA GLY A 19 -4.53 3.88 -1.76
C GLY A 19 -4.43 5.40 -1.74
N CYS A 20 -3.79 5.95 -0.71
CA CYS A 20 -3.74 7.39 -0.48
C CYS A 20 -2.45 8.05 -0.99
N MET A 21 -1.49 7.29 -1.53
CA MET A 21 -0.18 7.77 -1.99
C MET A 21 -0.29 8.97 -2.93
N GLY A 22 -1.16 8.90 -3.93
CA GLY A 22 -1.36 9.96 -4.92
C GLY A 22 -1.92 11.28 -4.38
N MET A 23 -2.28 11.34 -3.09
CA MET A 23 -2.73 12.56 -2.43
C MET A 23 -1.56 13.43 -1.94
N SER A 24 -0.33 12.93 -1.97
CA SER A 24 0.86 13.65 -1.46
C SER A 24 2.12 13.43 -2.29
N ASP A 25 2.16 12.40 -3.15
CA ASP A 25 3.39 12.02 -3.85
C ASP A 25 3.08 11.29 -5.17
N PHE A 26 4.04 11.26 -6.09
CA PHE A 26 4.14 10.45 -7.30
C PHE A 26 3.18 10.76 -8.47
N TYR A 27 1.94 11.13 -8.26
CA TYR A 27 0.94 11.26 -9.36
C TYR A 27 0.55 12.72 -9.69
N GLY A 28 1.50 13.64 -9.56
CA GLY A 28 1.26 15.04 -9.80
C GLY A 28 0.73 15.80 -8.56
N SER A 29 0.34 17.05 -8.76
CA SER A 29 -0.13 17.91 -7.67
C SER A 29 -1.59 17.64 -7.30
N SER A 30 -1.89 17.67 -6.01
CA SER A 30 -3.26 17.64 -5.49
C SER A 30 -3.42 18.67 -4.37
N SER A 31 -4.64 19.16 -4.13
CA SER A 31 -4.90 20.07 -3.02
C SER A 31 -5.41 19.34 -1.78
N GLU A 32 -5.05 19.84 -0.59
CA GLU A 32 -5.53 19.27 0.67
C GLU A 32 -7.07 19.22 0.72
N GLY A 33 -7.74 20.28 0.26
CA GLY A 33 -9.21 20.34 0.25
C GLY A 33 -9.84 19.24 -0.63
N GLN A 34 -9.30 19.01 -1.82
CA GLN A 34 -9.74 17.92 -2.70
C GLN A 34 -9.49 16.55 -2.07
N ASN A 35 -8.32 16.34 -1.48
CA ASN A 35 -7.98 15.09 -0.84
C ASN A 35 -8.90 14.77 0.34
N LEU A 36 -9.18 15.75 1.20
CA LEU A 36 -10.12 15.60 2.32
C LEU A 36 -11.54 15.30 1.82
N ALA A 37 -11.99 15.91 0.72
CA ALA A 37 -13.28 15.62 0.10
C ALA A 37 -13.34 14.18 -0.44
N VAL A 38 -12.25 13.69 -1.09
CA VAL A 38 -12.15 12.30 -1.56
C VAL A 38 -12.23 11.33 -0.38
N LEU A 39 -11.49 11.57 0.71
CA LEU A 39 -11.51 10.73 1.90
C LEU A 39 -12.90 10.72 2.57
N ALA A 40 -13.58 11.85 2.65
CA ALA A 40 -14.95 11.92 3.15
C ALA A 40 -15.91 11.11 2.26
N ARG A 41 -15.81 11.29 0.95
CA ARG A 41 -16.64 10.55 -0.03
C ARG A 41 -16.39 9.05 0.01
N ALA A 42 -15.14 8.62 0.20
CA ALA A 42 -14.79 7.21 0.34
C ALA A 42 -15.52 6.56 1.53
N VAL A 43 -15.60 7.24 2.68
CA VAL A 43 -16.36 6.75 3.85
C VAL A 43 -17.84 6.62 3.54
N GLU A 44 -18.45 7.60 2.85
CA GLU A 44 -19.86 7.55 2.45
C GLU A 44 -20.16 6.35 1.54
N LEU A 45 -19.25 6.02 0.63
CA LEU A 45 -19.36 4.89 -0.30
C LEU A 45 -19.01 3.54 0.35
N GLY A 46 -18.54 3.53 1.59
CA GLY A 46 -18.10 2.33 2.30
C GLY A 46 -16.71 1.84 1.88
N CYS A 47 -15.91 2.67 1.18
CA CYS A 47 -14.49 2.42 0.89
C CYS A 47 -13.65 2.86 2.09
N THR A 48 -13.71 2.07 3.16
CA THR A 48 -13.17 2.42 4.48
C THR A 48 -11.86 1.73 4.82
N PHE A 49 -11.25 0.98 3.92
CA PHE A 49 -9.90 0.44 4.05
C PHE A 49 -8.93 1.44 3.40
N TRP A 50 -8.25 2.26 4.22
CA TRP A 50 -7.33 3.29 3.76
C TRP A 50 -5.89 2.85 3.93
N ASP A 51 -5.09 3.00 2.87
CA ASP A 51 -3.69 2.60 2.81
C ASP A 51 -2.79 3.82 2.60
N THR A 52 -1.87 4.05 3.52
CA THR A 52 -0.84 5.09 3.49
C THR A 52 0.55 4.51 3.79
N SER A 53 1.54 5.35 3.99
CA SER A 53 2.89 5.04 4.46
C SER A 53 3.57 6.28 5.01
N ASP A 54 4.50 6.09 5.94
CA ASP A 54 5.37 7.15 6.46
C ASP A 54 6.22 7.79 5.36
N MET A 55 6.61 7.05 4.33
CA MET A 55 7.43 7.56 3.23
C MET A 55 6.67 8.46 2.24
N TYR A 56 5.32 8.48 2.26
CA TYR A 56 4.55 9.25 1.29
C TYR A 56 4.55 10.75 1.61
N GLY A 57 5.09 11.55 0.69
CA GLY A 57 5.22 13.00 0.76
C GLY A 57 6.15 13.59 1.83
N PRO A 58 7.34 13.04 2.19
CA PRO A 58 7.54 12.22 3.37
C PRO A 58 6.75 12.72 4.57
N PHE A 59 6.06 11.80 5.21
CA PHE A 59 5.19 11.98 6.39
C PHE A 59 3.89 12.78 6.17
N THR A 60 3.81 13.63 5.15
CA THR A 60 2.67 14.54 4.94
C THR A 60 1.37 13.80 4.61
N ASN A 61 1.47 12.61 4.02
CA ASN A 61 0.30 11.76 3.74
C ASN A 61 -0.36 11.27 5.04
N GLU A 62 0.41 10.79 6.01
CA GLU A 62 -0.13 10.40 7.31
C GLU A 62 -0.73 11.60 8.07
N ILE A 63 -0.12 12.79 7.98
CA ILE A 63 -0.67 14.01 8.57
C ILE A 63 -2.02 14.37 7.93
N LEU A 64 -2.14 14.27 6.60
CA LEU A 64 -3.39 14.47 5.87
C LEU A 64 -4.47 13.49 6.34
N LEU A 65 -4.14 12.20 6.43
CA LEU A 65 -5.08 11.19 6.90
C LEU A 65 -5.47 11.43 8.36
N GLY A 66 -4.53 11.85 9.20
CA GLY A 66 -4.81 12.22 10.59
C GLY A 66 -5.88 13.33 10.71
N LYS A 67 -5.85 14.35 9.82
CA LYS A 67 -6.90 15.36 9.73
C LYS A 67 -8.25 14.75 9.34
N ALA A 68 -8.24 13.85 8.35
CA ALA A 68 -9.46 13.21 7.87
C ALA A 68 -10.06 12.20 8.86
N LEU A 69 -9.26 11.60 9.74
CA LEU A 69 -9.69 10.62 10.74
C LEU A 69 -10.40 11.25 11.95
N LYS A 70 -10.26 12.56 12.17
CA LYS A 70 -10.89 13.24 13.32
C LYS A 70 -12.40 12.99 13.34
N GLY A 71 -12.89 12.44 14.46
CA GLY A 71 -14.31 12.14 14.68
C GLY A 71 -14.86 10.95 13.87
N ARG A 72 -14.01 10.18 13.16
CA ARG A 72 -14.42 9.02 12.35
C ARG A 72 -13.44 7.85 12.35
N ARG A 73 -12.48 7.81 13.28
CA ARG A 73 -11.45 6.77 13.35
C ARG A 73 -12.04 5.35 13.35
N ASP A 74 -13.12 5.14 14.12
CA ASP A 74 -13.78 3.84 14.23
C ASP A 74 -14.49 3.37 12.95
N ARG A 75 -14.66 4.26 11.98
CA ARG A 75 -15.29 3.94 10.68
C ARG A 75 -14.27 3.51 9.63
N VAL A 76 -12.98 3.63 9.92
CA VAL A 76 -11.88 3.40 8.97
C VAL A 76 -10.99 2.29 9.47
N ILE A 77 -10.67 1.36 8.58
CA ILE A 77 -9.60 0.38 8.76
C ILE A 77 -8.34 1.00 8.18
N LEU A 78 -7.41 1.33 9.04
CA LEU A 78 -6.23 2.11 8.70
C LEU A 78 -5.02 1.22 8.51
N ALA A 79 -4.43 1.25 7.32
CA ALA A 79 -3.15 0.64 7.03
C ALA A 79 -2.09 1.70 6.80
N THR A 80 -0.93 1.53 7.41
CA THR A 80 0.29 2.30 7.10
C THR A 80 1.51 1.39 7.07
N LYS A 81 2.65 1.95 6.65
CA LYS A 81 3.86 1.18 6.38
C LYS A 81 5.08 1.92 6.91
N PHE A 82 6.11 1.15 7.29
CA PHE A 82 7.46 1.61 7.64
C PHE A 82 8.51 0.87 6.83
N GLY A 83 9.76 1.26 6.95
CA GLY A 83 10.89 0.51 6.40
C GLY A 83 11.60 1.21 5.26
N VAL A 84 10.89 1.97 4.44
CA VAL A 84 11.52 2.86 3.44
C VAL A 84 11.82 4.19 4.10
N SER A 85 13.11 4.44 4.38
CA SER A 85 13.55 5.67 5.05
C SER A 85 13.76 6.79 4.02
N ARG A 86 13.09 7.93 4.24
CA ARG A 86 13.29 9.18 3.48
C ARG A 86 13.53 10.32 4.45
N GLY A 87 14.40 11.26 4.05
CA GLY A 87 14.55 12.54 4.75
C GLY A 87 13.33 13.45 4.54
N GLU A 88 13.17 14.46 5.37
CA GLU A 88 12.11 15.49 5.21
C GLU A 88 12.24 16.24 3.87
N ASP A 89 13.43 16.33 3.33
CA ASP A 89 13.75 16.87 2.00
C ASP A 89 13.41 15.91 0.84
N GLY A 90 12.87 14.73 1.15
CA GLY A 90 12.56 13.68 0.18
C GLY A 90 13.72 12.78 -0.22
N SER A 91 14.94 13.02 0.32
CA SER A 91 16.12 12.22 0.02
C SER A 91 15.95 10.76 0.45
N TRP A 92 16.45 9.84 -0.38
CA TRP A 92 16.46 8.41 -0.06
C TRP A 92 17.52 8.09 1.00
N GLN A 93 17.14 7.41 2.06
CA GLN A 93 18.02 7.02 3.17
C GLN A 93 18.12 5.49 3.35
N GLY A 94 17.61 4.72 2.42
CA GLY A 94 17.66 3.27 2.41
C GLY A 94 16.45 2.57 3.00
N ILE A 95 16.59 1.27 3.25
CA ILE A 95 15.58 0.42 3.86
C ILE A 95 16.08 0.01 5.24
N LYS A 96 15.22 0.07 6.26
CA LYS A 96 15.57 -0.23 7.66
C LYS A 96 14.48 -1.09 8.30
N GLY A 97 14.90 -2.20 8.94
CA GLY A 97 14.00 -3.17 9.56
C GLY A 97 14.35 -3.54 11.01
N ASN A 98 15.43 -2.96 11.58
CA ASN A 98 15.83 -3.30 12.95
C ASN A 98 14.78 -2.90 14.00
N ALA A 99 14.78 -3.58 15.13
CA ALA A 99 13.76 -3.46 16.17
C ALA A 99 13.56 -2.04 16.71
N GLU A 100 14.64 -1.28 16.89
CA GLU A 100 14.57 0.10 17.36
C GLU A 100 13.85 1.01 16.35
N TYR A 101 14.23 0.90 15.06
CA TYR A 101 13.62 1.67 13.99
C TYR A 101 12.13 1.35 13.81
N VAL A 102 11.75 0.06 13.84
CA VAL A 102 10.35 -0.38 13.77
C VAL A 102 9.49 0.29 14.84
N LYS A 103 9.95 0.26 16.10
CA LYS A 103 9.24 0.85 17.23
C LYS A 103 9.13 2.37 17.09
N ALA A 104 10.23 3.04 16.76
CA ALA A 104 10.27 4.48 16.57
C ALA A 104 9.32 4.94 15.43
N CYS A 105 9.31 4.24 14.29
CA CYS A 105 8.41 4.53 13.18
C CYS A 105 6.93 4.37 13.57
N CYS A 106 6.59 3.31 14.32
CA CYS A 106 5.21 3.11 14.78
C CYS A 106 4.73 4.27 15.66
N GLU A 107 5.52 4.67 16.65
CA GLU A 107 5.18 5.81 17.53
C GLU A 107 5.00 7.10 16.73
N ALA A 108 5.90 7.35 15.78
CA ALA A 108 5.83 8.53 14.93
C ALA A 108 4.58 8.52 14.03
N SER A 109 4.23 7.36 13.45
CA SER A 109 3.02 7.18 12.64
C SER A 109 1.75 7.38 13.45
N LEU A 110 1.65 6.80 14.65
CA LEU A 110 0.52 7.02 15.57
C LEU A 110 0.32 8.51 15.90
N LYS A 111 1.42 9.24 16.15
CA LYS A 111 1.38 10.68 16.40
C LYS A 111 0.89 11.47 15.19
N ARG A 112 1.40 11.19 13.97
CA ARG A 112 0.99 11.88 12.74
C ARG A 112 -0.47 11.61 12.37
N LEU A 113 -0.89 10.35 12.53
CA LEU A 113 -2.25 9.90 12.26
C LEU A 113 -3.26 10.33 13.34
N GLY A 114 -2.78 10.75 14.53
CA GLY A 114 -3.63 11.18 15.65
C GLY A 114 -4.52 10.04 16.18
N THR A 115 -3.98 8.83 16.26
CA THR A 115 -4.68 7.63 16.72
C THR A 115 -3.83 6.84 17.71
N ASP A 116 -4.47 6.02 18.52
CA ASP A 116 -3.82 5.14 19.51
C ASP A 116 -3.44 3.76 18.93
N HIS A 117 -3.97 3.41 17.76
CA HIS A 117 -3.68 2.13 17.12
C HIS A 117 -3.72 2.20 15.59
N ILE A 118 -2.97 1.30 14.95
CA ILE A 118 -2.97 1.01 13.52
C ILE A 118 -3.67 -0.33 13.32
N ASP A 119 -4.62 -0.42 12.38
CA ASP A 119 -5.31 -1.68 12.13
C ASP A 119 -4.41 -2.68 11.40
N LEU A 120 -3.66 -2.24 10.38
CA LEU A 120 -2.74 -3.10 9.63
C LEU A 120 -1.42 -2.38 9.39
N TYR A 121 -0.32 -2.92 9.92
CA TYR A 121 1.00 -2.32 9.84
C TYR A 121 1.92 -3.16 8.98
N TYR A 122 2.43 -2.57 7.88
CA TYR A 122 3.26 -3.26 6.92
C TYR A 122 4.74 -2.90 7.09
N GLN A 123 5.62 -3.90 6.91
CA GLN A 123 6.97 -3.61 6.43
C GLN A 123 6.90 -3.33 4.94
N HIS A 124 7.24 -2.09 4.52
CA HIS A 124 7.05 -1.59 3.15
C HIS A 124 7.99 -2.26 2.14
N ARG A 125 9.25 -2.51 2.56
CA ARG A 125 10.25 -3.28 1.83
C ARG A 125 11.07 -4.07 2.82
N VAL A 126 11.49 -5.27 2.44
CA VAL A 126 12.33 -6.13 3.27
C VAL A 126 13.72 -5.52 3.38
N ASP A 127 14.21 -5.36 4.60
CA ASP A 127 15.58 -4.97 4.89
C ASP A 127 16.49 -6.19 4.79
N THR A 128 17.40 -6.20 3.83
CA THR A 128 18.33 -7.32 3.61
C THR A 128 19.48 -7.36 4.63
N GLN A 129 19.61 -6.31 5.45
CA GLN A 129 20.65 -6.22 6.49
C GLN A 129 20.14 -6.67 7.86
N THR A 130 18.82 -6.75 8.05
CA THR A 130 18.19 -7.18 9.30
C THR A 130 17.45 -8.50 9.06
N PRO A 131 17.70 -9.56 9.85
CA PRO A 131 16.92 -10.79 9.76
C PRO A 131 15.42 -10.50 9.93
N ILE A 132 14.60 -11.07 9.06
CA ILE A 132 13.15 -10.81 9.09
C ILE A 132 12.53 -11.18 10.44
N GLU A 133 13.09 -12.16 11.12
CA GLU A 133 12.65 -12.61 12.43
C GLU A 133 12.80 -11.51 13.51
N GLU A 134 13.85 -10.69 13.45
CA GLU A 134 14.04 -9.54 14.33
C GLU A 134 12.94 -8.48 14.07
N THR A 135 12.74 -8.13 12.81
CA THR A 135 11.70 -7.17 12.40
C THR A 135 10.31 -7.62 12.89
N ILE A 136 9.96 -8.88 12.63
CA ILE A 136 8.65 -9.42 13.01
C ILE A 136 8.54 -9.57 14.53
N GLY A 137 9.62 -9.92 15.23
CA GLY A 137 9.66 -9.93 16.70
C GLY A 137 9.31 -8.57 17.30
N ALA A 138 9.89 -7.49 16.76
CA ALA A 138 9.57 -6.13 17.19
C ALA A 138 8.12 -5.73 16.88
N LEU A 139 7.61 -6.13 15.71
CA LEU A 139 6.20 -5.92 15.35
C LEU A 139 5.23 -6.68 16.26
N ALA A 140 5.57 -7.92 16.65
CA ALA A 140 4.77 -8.71 17.59
C ALA A 140 4.68 -8.04 18.98
N GLU A 141 5.74 -7.37 19.43
CA GLU A 141 5.69 -6.57 20.66
C GLU A 141 4.72 -5.38 20.54
N LEU A 142 4.65 -4.73 19.36
CA LEU A 142 3.68 -3.65 19.11
C LEU A 142 2.23 -4.17 19.08
N VAL A 143 2.02 -5.39 18.58
CA VAL A 143 0.71 -6.06 18.66
C VAL A 143 0.34 -6.34 20.11
N LYS A 144 1.27 -6.92 20.88
CA LYS A 144 1.06 -7.17 22.32
C LYS A 144 0.78 -5.90 23.11
N ALA A 145 1.38 -4.77 22.72
CA ALA A 145 1.15 -3.46 23.31
C ALA A 145 -0.18 -2.80 22.88
N GLY A 146 -0.94 -3.42 21.97
CA GLY A 146 -2.19 -2.88 21.43
C GLY A 146 -2.03 -1.72 20.44
N LYS A 147 -0.81 -1.38 20.05
CA LYS A 147 -0.51 -0.30 19.08
C LYS A 147 -0.77 -0.69 17.64
N VAL A 148 -0.70 -1.98 17.34
CA VAL A 148 -0.95 -2.57 16.04
C VAL A 148 -1.90 -3.75 16.22
N ARG A 149 -2.87 -3.90 15.32
CA ARG A 149 -3.81 -5.04 15.39
C ARG A 149 -3.38 -6.21 14.51
N TYR A 150 -2.94 -5.93 13.30
CA TYR A 150 -2.58 -6.94 12.30
C TYR A 150 -1.27 -6.56 11.61
N LEU A 151 -0.48 -7.59 11.26
CA LEU A 151 0.80 -7.42 10.56
C LEU A 151 0.69 -7.72 9.08
N GLY A 152 1.46 -6.99 8.28
CA GLY A 152 1.59 -7.22 6.86
C GLY A 152 3.02 -7.08 6.36
N LEU A 153 3.26 -7.63 5.17
CA LEU A 153 4.48 -7.46 4.40
C LEU A 153 4.15 -6.86 3.04
N SER A 154 5.11 -6.19 2.42
CA SER A 154 4.99 -5.69 1.05
C SER A 154 6.20 -6.10 0.23
N GLU A 155 5.97 -6.62 -1.00
CA GLU A 155 7.01 -7.02 -1.94
C GLU A 155 8.03 -8.02 -1.36
N ALA A 156 7.59 -8.91 -0.48
CA ALA A 156 8.42 -9.97 0.09
C ALA A 156 8.36 -11.24 -0.78
N ASP A 157 9.46 -11.97 -0.85
CA ASP A 157 9.53 -13.27 -1.50
C ASP A 157 8.94 -14.39 -0.63
N SER A 158 8.73 -15.56 -1.23
CA SER A 158 8.07 -16.72 -0.59
C SER A 158 8.82 -17.25 0.63
N GLU A 159 10.15 -17.20 0.63
CA GLU A 159 10.98 -17.62 1.75
C GLU A 159 10.82 -16.65 2.93
N THR A 160 10.99 -15.36 2.67
CA THR A 160 10.83 -14.29 3.66
C THR A 160 9.43 -14.30 4.27
N ILE A 161 8.38 -14.46 3.46
CA ILE A 161 6.99 -14.57 3.93
C ILE A 161 6.83 -15.76 4.89
N THR A 162 7.40 -16.91 4.53
CA THR A 162 7.28 -18.13 5.34
C THR A 162 8.00 -17.98 6.68
N ARG A 163 9.21 -17.43 6.68
CA ARG A 163 10.00 -17.16 7.90
C ARG A 163 9.30 -16.13 8.80
N ALA A 164 8.84 -15.04 8.22
CA ALA A 164 8.08 -14.01 8.93
C ALA A 164 6.83 -14.58 9.63
N HIS A 165 6.05 -15.36 8.88
CA HIS A 165 4.81 -15.97 9.37
C HIS A 165 5.04 -16.99 10.49
N ALA A 166 6.21 -17.63 10.53
CA ALA A 166 6.60 -18.55 11.60
C ALA A 166 6.88 -17.84 12.94
N VAL A 167 7.30 -16.56 12.91
CA VAL A 167 7.52 -15.75 14.11
C VAL A 167 6.21 -15.20 14.68
N HIS A 168 5.38 -14.61 13.81
CA HIS A 168 4.07 -14.08 14.16
C HIS A 168 3.15 -14.15 12.94
N PRO A 169 1.86 -14.48 13.11
CA PRO A 169 0.92 -14.52 11.98
C PRO A 169 0.91 -13.23 11.17
N ILE A 170 1.18 -13.35 9.87
CA ILE A 170 1.05 -12.27 8.89
C ILE A 170 -0.37 -12.33 8.30
N SER A 171 -1.09 -11.22 8.39
CA SER A 171 -2.48 -11.13 7.92
C SER A 171 -2.58 -10.80 6.45
N ALA A 172 -1.64 -9.99 5.93
CA ALA A 172 -1.68 -9.53 4.54
C ALA A 172 -0.30 -9.43 3.90
N LEU A 173 -0.23 -9.78 2.62
CA LEU A 173 0.85 -9.40 1.71
C LEU A 173 0.32 -8.37 0.74
N GLN A 174 1.03 -7.25 0.56
CA GLN A 174 0.72 -6.25 -0.45
C GLN A 174 1.79 -6.27 -1.54
N THR A 175 1.42 -6.65 -2.77
CA THR A 175 2.33 -6.71 -3.92
C THR A 175 1.60 -6.30 -5.20
N GLU A 176 2.32 -5.75 -6.20
CA GLU A 176 1.72 -5.36 -7.47
C GLU A 176 1.07 -6.57 -8.17
N TYR A 177 -0.17 -6.42 -8.57
CA TYR A 177 -0.87 -7.44 -9.34
C TYR A 177 -1.92 -6.81 -10.24
N SER A 178 -1.83 -7.11 -11.53
CA SER A 178 -2.72 -6.56 -12.56
C SER A 178 -2.71 -7.46 -13.80
N LEU A 179 -3.48 -7.09 -14.82
CA LEU A 179 -3.48 -7.83 -16.08
C LEU A 179 -2.11 -7.86 -16.81
N TRP A 180 -1.20 -6.95 -16.47
CA TRP A 180 0.14 -6.91 -17.06
C TRP A 180 1.31 -7.14 -16.07
N SER A 181 1.02 -7.34 -14.77
CA SER A 181 2.00 -7.70 -13.71
C SER A 181 1.53 -8.98 -13.04
N ARG A 182 2.02 -10.14 -13.51
CA ARG A 182 1.52 -11.46 -13.11
C ARG A 182 2.60 -12.34 -12.47
N ASP A 183 3.79 -11.81 -12.21
CA ASP A 183 4.95 -12.55 -11.70
C ASP A 183 4.65 -13.27 -10.36
N VAL A 184 3.72 -12.74 -9.56
CA VAL A 184 3.30 -13.30 -8.27
C VAL A 184 2.57 -14.64 -8.38
N GLU A 185 2.07 -15.00 -9.58
CA GLU A 185 1.25 -16.21 -9.76
C GLU A 185 2.05 -17.49 -9.56
N ALA A 186 3.35 -17.49 -9.90
CA ALA A 186 4.18 -18.69 -9.87
C ALA A 186 4.47 -19.17 -8.43
N GLU A 187 4.80 -18.27 -7.52
CA GLU A 187 5.27 -18.62 -6.17
C GLU A 187 4.53 -17.90 -5.05
N ILE A 188 4.31 -16.60 -5.19
CA ILE A 188 3.79 -15.75 -4.12
C ILE A 188 2.33 -16.10 -3.80
N LEU A 189 1.46 -16.15 -4.82
CA LEU A 189 0.04 -16.50 -4.59
C LEU A 189 -0.15 -17.90 -4.01
N PRO A 190 0.54 -18.97 -4.49
CA PRO A 190 0.53 -20.28 -3.82
C PRO A 190 0.99 -20.22 -2.36
N THR A 191 2.05 -19.45 -2.06
CA THR A 191 2.59 -19.34 -0.71
C THR A 191 1.61 -18.65 0.24
N VAL A 192 1.06 -17.49 -0.11
CA VAL A 192 0.09 -16.78 0.74
C VAL A 192 -1.19 -17.61 0.93
N LYS A 193 -1.65 -18.32 -0.10
CA LYS A 193 -2.80 -19.22 0.00
C LYS A 193 -2.53 -20.36 0.99
N ARG A 194 -1.38 -21.01 0.91
CA ARG A 194 -0.97 -22.07 1.82
C ARG A 194 -0.89 -21.62 3.28
N LEU A 195 -0.43 -20.40 3.52
CA LEU A 195 -0.25 -19.83 4.85
C LEU A 195 -1.52 -19.14 5.39
N GLY A 196 -2.59 -19.03 4.61
CA GLY A 196 -3.81 -18.33 5.01
C GLY A 196 -3.61 -16.82 5.15
N ILE A 197 -2.70 -16.24 4.36
CA ILE A 197 -2.40 -14.80 4.30
C ILE A 197 -3.27 -14.16 3.23
N GLY A 198 -3.89 -13.02 3.54
CA GLY A 198 -4.65 -12.25 2.56
C GLY A 198 -3.73 -11.55 1.55
N TYR A 199 -4.20 -11.42 0.31
CA TYR A 199 -3.45 -10.72 -0.73
C TYR A 199 -4.07 -9.36 -1.04
N VAL A 200 -3.28 -8.29 -1.00
CA VAL A 200 -3.67 -6.94 -1.34
C VAL A 200 -2.95 -6.53 -2.63
N ALA A 201 -3.67 -6.53 -3.74
CA ALA A 201 -3.14 -6.09 -5.02
C ALA A 201 -3.04 -4.56 -5.06
N TYR A 202 -1.85 -4.00 -5.20
CA TYR A 202 -1.74 -2.59 -5.52
C TYR A 202 -1.59 -2.36 -7.03
N SER A 203 -1.90 -1.17 -7.49
CA SER A 203 -1.90 -0.77 -8.91
C SER A 203 -2.63 -1.75 -9.86
N PRO A 204 -3.81 -2.28 -9.51
CA PRO A 204 -4.52 -3.26 -10.34
C PRO A 204 -4.92 -2.71 -11.71
N LEU A 205 -4.99 -1.38 -11.86
CA LEU A 205 -5.24 -0.67 -13.11
C LEU A 205 -3.96 -0.22 -13.84
N GLY A 206 -2.80 -0.82 -13.49
CA GLY A 206 -1.52 -0.49 -14.12
C GLY A 206 -1.16 1.00 -13.99
N ARG A 207 -1.33 1.57 -12.80
CA ARG A 207 -1.12 2.99 -12.50
C ARG A 207 -1.98 3.93 -13.38
N GLY A 208 -3.19 3.49 -13.71
CA GLY A 208 -4.14 4.20 -14.57
C GLY A 208 -4.02 3.88 -16.06
N PHE A 209 -2.97 3.19 -16.51
CA PHE A 209 -2.77 2.90 -17.94
C PHE A 209 -3.85 1.97 -18.49
N LEU A 210 -4.18 0.89 -17.77
CA LEU A 210 -5.15 -0.12 -18.23
C LEU A 210 -6.59 0.39 -18.27
N THR A 211 -6.87 1.59 -17.76
CA THR A 211 -8.16 2.25 -17.92
C THR A 211 -8.37 2.85 -19.32
N GLY A 212 -7.29 2.96 -20.11
CA GLY A 212 -7.29 3.65 -21.40
C GLY A 212 -7.29 5.18 -21.32
N ALA A 213 -7.21 5.77 -20.12
CA ALA A 213 -7.16 7.23 -19.94
C ALA A 213 -5.79 7.84 -20.28
N ILE A 214 -4.72 7.04 -20.30
CA ILE A 214 -3.37 7.48 -20.64
C ILE A 214 -3.02 6.88 -22.00
N ARG A 215 -2.91 7.71 -23.03
CA ARG A 215 -2.62 7.29 -24.42
C ARG A 215 -1.26 7.81 -24.89
N SER A 216 -0.73 8.83 -24.24
CA SER A 216 0.55 9.47 -24.55
C SER A 216 1.20 10.03 -23.28
N ARG A 217 2.48 10.37 -23.35
CA ARG A 217 3.15 11.08 -22.24
C ARG A 217 2.56 12.47 -21.96
N ARG A 218 1.86 13.07 -22.94
CA ARG A 218 1.21 14.39 -22.80
C ARG A 218 -0.01 14.36 -21.88
N ASP A 219 -0.55 13.16 -21.60
CA ASP A 219 -1.68 12.98 -20.69
C ASP A 219 -1.24 12.99 -19.21
N LEU A 220 0.09 13.01 -18.97
CA LEU A 220 0.68 13.07 -17.65
C LEU A 220 1.16 14.49 -17.33
N GLN A 221 0.96 14.92 -16.07
CA GLN A 221 1.38 16.23 -15.61
C GLN A 221 2.91 16.33 -15.49
N PRO A 222 3.51 17.52 -15.66
CA PRO A 222 4.91 17.73 -15.30
C PRO A 222 5.17 17.35 -13.83
N GLY A 223 6.26 16.62 -13.56
CA GLY A 223 6.57 16.10 -12.23
C GLY A 223 5.85 14.82 -11.83
N ASP A 224 5.01 14.27 -12.69
CA ASP A 224 4.42 12.96 -12.48
C ASP A 224 5.50 11.88 -12.63
N TRP A 225 5.74 11.10 -11.57
CA TRP A 225 6.75 10.05 -11.54
C TRP A 225 6.56 8.99 -12.65
N ARG A 226 5.34 8.80 -13.15
CA ARG A 226 5.11 7.87 -14.27
C ARG A 226 5.89 8.25 -15.53
N LEU A 227 6.26 9.53 -15.70
CA LEU A 227 7.13 9.98 -16.80
C LEU A 227 8.54 9.35 -16.76
N GLU A 228 9.01 8.93 -15.57
CA GLU A 228 10.30 8.27 -15.38
C GLU A 228 10.20 6.74 -15.39
N ASN A 229 8.97 6.21 -15.34
CA ASN A 229 8.74 4.77 -15.29
C ASN A 229 8.90 4.14 -16.70
N PRO A 230 9.66 3.04 -16.85
CA PRO A 230 9.90 2.39 -18.14
C PRO A 230 8.63 2.01 -18.93
N ARG A 231 7.53 1.71 -18.23
CA ARG A 231 6.24 1.38 -18.86
C ARG A 231 5.57 2.58 -19.55
N PHE A 232 6.04 3.80 -19.27
CA PHE A 232 5.49 5.06 -19.80
C PHE A 232 6.46 5.80 -20.74
N THR A 233 7.51 5.13 -21.25
CA THR A 233 8.29 5.66 -22.37
C THR A 233 7.41 5.71 -23.64
N GLU A 234 7.74 6.55 -24.61
CA GLU A 234 6.96 6.66 -25.85
C GLU A 234 6.81 5.31 -26.56
N ALA A 235 7.90 4.55 -26.66
CA ALA A 235 7.91 3.23 -27.26
C ALA A 235 7.03 2.23 -26.47
N ALA A 236 7.12 2.25 -25.14
CA ALA A 236 6.29 1.39 -24.29
C ALA A 236 4.80 1.76 -24.37
N ILE A 237 4.45 3.05 -24.36
CA ILE A 237 3.07 3.51 -24.52
C ILE A 237 2.48 3.05 -25.86
N ALA A 238 3.22 3.18 -26.97
CA ALA A 238 2.77 2.71 -28.28
C ALA A 238 2.43 1.21 -28.28
N HIS A 239 3.23 0.40 -27.59
CA HIS A 239 2.95 -1.03 -27.40
C HIS A 239 1.78 -1.27 -26.45
N ASN A 240 1.79 -0.63 -25.29
CA ASN A 240 0.84 -0.86 -24.19
C ASN A 240 -0.58 -0.37 -24.53
N ASN A 241 -0.74 0.61 -25.42
CA ASN A 241 -2.05 1.02 -25.92
C ASN A 241 -2.84 -0.15 -26.50
N ARG A 242 -2.18 -1.09 -27.18
CA ARG A 242 -2.83 -2.29 -27.72
C ARG A 242 -3.39 -3.20 -26.63
N LEU A 243 -2.71 -3.26 -25.47
CA LEU A 243 -3.19 -4.02 -24.31
C LEU A 243 -4.41 -3.34 -23.69
N ALA A 244 -4.37 -2.02 -23.53
CA ALA A 244 -5.51 -1.26 -23.01
C ALA A 244 -6.73 -1.36 -23.94
N ASP A 245 -6.52 -1.35 -25.25
CA ASP A 245 -7.58 -1.54 -26.24
C ASP A 245 -8.20 -2.94 -26.17
N ALA A 246 -7.36 -3.98 -26.01
CA ALA A 246 -7.86 -5.36 -25.83
C ALA A 246 -8.69 -5.51 -24.56
N VAL A 247 -8.28 -4.87 -23.44
CA VAL A 247 -9.08 -4.86 -22.20
C VAL A 247 -10.41 -4.14 -22.42
N ALA A 248 -10.42 -3.02 -23.16
CA ALA A 248 -11.64 -2.27 -23.47
C ALA A 248 -12.61 -3.08 -24.35
N GLU A 249 -12.12 -3.86 -25.31
CA GLU A 249 -12.96 -4.74 -26.14
C GLU A 249 -13.61 -5.84 -25.28
N ILE A 250 -12.85 -6.52 -24.43
CA ILE A 250 -13.38 -7.53 -23.50
C ILE A 250 -14.47 -6.91 -22.59
N ALA A 251 -14.24 -5.69 -22.09
CA ALA A 251 -15.20 -5.02 -21.21
C ALA A 251 -16.52 -4.65 -21.91
N LYS A 252 -16.57 -4.58 -23.25
CA LYS A 252 -17.81 -4.35 -24.00
C LYS A 252 -18.66 -5.61 -24.12
N GLU A 253 -18.07 -6.78 -23.96
CA GLU A 253 -18.74 -8.08 -24.07
C GLU A 253 -19.41 -8.52 -22.74
N LEU A 254 -19.10 -7.81 -21.63
CA LEU A 254 -19.58 -8.07 -20.27
C LEU A 254 -20.63 -7.06 -19.81
#